data_a5c63aa487fa640145507183c90b4ced
#
_entry.id   a5c63aa487fa640145507183c90b4ced
#
_cell.length_a   1.000
_cell.length_b   1.000
_cell.length_c   1.000
_cell.angle_alpha   90.00
_cell.angle_beta   90.00
_cell.angle_gamma   90.00
#
_symmetry.space_group_name_H-M   'P 1'
#
loop_
_entity.id
_entity.type
_entity.pdbx_description
1 polymer ?
#
loop_
_entity_poly.entity_id
_entity_poly.type
_entity_poly.pdbx_seq_one_letter_code
_entity_poly.pdbx_strand_id
1 'polypeptide(L)'
;YAVFIVLTIYLSSILGFNDLESSMISGLFSCGLYLLPIFSGAYADKIGFRQSMIIAFSLLSIGYLGLGTLPTLLESAGLVTYGEVTRFSGLPDSNARWMIVPILTILMIGGSFIKSIISASVAKETTEATRARGYSIFYMMVNIGAFTGKTIIDPLRNLIGEQAYIYIN
;
A
#
# COMPACT_ATOMS: atom_id res chain seq x y z
N TYR A 1 3.74 4.72 3.04
CA TYR A 1 4.25 4.44 4.41
C TYR A 1 3.10 4.22 5.39
N ALA A 2 2.04 5.06 5.40
CA ALA A 2 0.88 4.88 6.28
C ALA A 2 0.27 3.48 6.15
N VAL A 3 0.04 3.02 4.92
CA VAL A 3 -0.50 1.69 4.63
C VAL A 3 0.34 0.55 5.23
N PHE A 4 1.66 0.69 5.24
CA PHE A 4 2.55 -0.33 5.83
C PHE A 4 2.31 -0.55 7.31
N ILE A 5 2.08 0.53 8.06
CA ILE A 5 1.86 0.47 9.49
C ILE A 5 0.49 -0.11 9.80
N VAL A 6 -0.49 0.28 9.00
CA VAL A 6 -1.88 -0.11 9.19
C VAL A 6 -2.17 -1.49 8.60
N LEU A 7 -1.38 -1.94 7.60
CA LEU A 7 -1.65 -3.18 6.88
C LEU A 7 -1.74 -4.42 7.79
N THR A 8 -0.78 -4.59 8.69
CA THR A 8 -0.79 -5.74 9.62
C THR A 8 -2.01 -5.71 10.53
N ILE A 9 -2.36 -4.52 11.05
CA ILE A 9 -3.55 -4.33 11.88
C ILE A 9 -4.82 -4.55 11.06
N TYR A 10 -4.86 -4.05 9.84
CA TYR A 10 -5.97 -4.25 8.91
C TYR A 10 -6.20 -5.74 8.63
N LEU A 11 -5.15 -6.49 8.35
CA LEU A 11 -5.22 -7.94 8.10
C LEU A 11 -5.73 -8.70 9.32
N SER A 12 -5.20 -8.40 10.51
CA SER A 12 -5.59 -9.11 11.74
C SER A 12 -6.96 -8.66 12.27
N SER A 13 -7.22 -7.36 12.33
CA SER A 13 -8.43 -6.82 12.98
C SER A 13 -9.64 -6.76 12.04
N ILE A 14 -9.45 -6.51 10.75
CA ILE A 14 -10.54 -6.37 9.78
C ILE A 14 -10.81 -7.67 9.02
N LEU A 15 -9.77 -8.35 8.55
CA LEU A 15 -9.90 -9.56 7.76
C LEU A 15 -9.78 -10.86 8.58
N GLY A 16 -9.46 -10.76 9.88
CA GLY A 16 -9.39 -11.90 10.79
C GLY A 16 -8.25 -12.89 10.49
N PHE A 17 -7.15 -12.42 9.88
CA PHE A 17 -5.96 -13.23 9.75
C PHE A 17 -5.27 -13.41 11.10
N ASN A 18 -4.64 -14.56 11.29
CA ASN A 18 -3.77 -14.80 12.44
C ASN A 18 -2.56 -13.85 12.39
N ASP A 19 -1.96 -13.53 13.53
CA ASP A 19 -0.79 -12.64 13.62
C ASP A 19 0.39 -13.13 12.77
N LEU A 20 0.60 -14.44 12.69
CA LEU A 20 1.61 -15.04 11.83
C LEU A 20 1.31 -14.79 10.34
N GLU A 21 0.07 -15.07 9.91
CA GLU A 21 -0.38 -14.86 8.54
C GLU A 21 -0.29 -13.39 8.14
N SER A 22 -0.76 -12.49 9.00
CA SER A 22 -0.72 -11.04 8.80
C SER A 22 0.71 -10.54 8.65
N SER A 23 1.62 -11.04 9.47
CA SER A 23 3.04 -10.71 9.40
C SER A 23 3.71 -11.24 8.14
N MET A 24 3.38 -12.47 7.73
CA MET A 24 3.90 -13.08 6.51
C MET A 24 3.40 -12.34 5.26
N ILE A 25 2.11 -12.01 5.17
CA ILE A 25 1.54 -11.27 4.05
C ILE A 25 2.17 -9.87 3.97
N SER A 26 2.27 -9.16 5.09
CA SER A 26 2.91 -7.83 5.16
C SER A 26 4.38 -7.89 4.80
N GLY A 27 5.09 -8.94 5.23
CA GLY A 27 6.48 -9.19 4.90
C GLY A 27 6.70 -9.45 3.42
N LEU A 28 5.86 -10.31 2.80
CA LEU A 28 5.91 -10.60 1.36
C LEU A 28 5.58 -9.34 0.54
N PHE A 29 4.58 -8.58 0.95
CA PHE A 29 4.23 -7.31 0.32
C PHE A 29 5.41 -6.33 0.38
N SER A 30 6.06 -6.21 1.54
CA SER A 30 7.26 -5.39 1.71
C SER A 30 8.40 -5.85 0.82
N CYS A 31 8.70 -7.14 0.84
CA CYS A 31 9.74 -7.74 0.01
C CYS A 31 9.51 -7.45 -1.47
N GLY A 32 8.29 -7.64 -1.95
CA GLY A 32 7.92 -7.35 -3.32
C GLY A 32 8.09 -5.88 -3.69
N LEU A 33 7.72 -4.94 -2.82
CA LEU A 33 7.92 -3.51 -3.03
C LEU A 33 9.40 -3.08 -3.16
N TYR A 34 10.33 -3.90 -2.65
CA TYR A 34 11.76 -3.65 -2.79
C TYR A 34 12.42 -4.44 -3.94
N LEU A 35 11.91 -5.62 -4.28
CA LEU A 35 12.45 -6.43 -5.36
C LEU A 35 11.89 -6.07 -6.73
N LEU A 36 10.58 -5.84 -6.82
CA LEU A 36 9.92 -5.55 -8.11
C LEU A 36 10.41 -4.29 -8.83
N PRO A 37 10.91 -3.22 -8.16
CA PRO A 37 11.46 -2.06 -8.85
C PRO A 37 12.56 -2.39 -9.86
N ILE A 38 13.29 -3.50 -9.68
CA ILE A 38 14.31 -3.96 -10.63
C ILE A 38 13.65 -4.30 -11.97
N PHE A 39 12.54 -5.04 -11.94
CA PHE A 39 11.82 -5.45 -13.14
C PHE A 39 10.97 -4.32 -13.73
N SER A 40 10.27 -3.58 -12.88
CA SER A 40 9.42 -2.47 -13.30
C SER A 40 10.24 -1.30 -13.86
N GLY A 41 11.46 -1.09 -13.38
CA GLY A 41 12.38 -0.11 -13.95
C GLY A 41 12.80 -0.49 -15.37
N ALA A 42 13.25 -1.72 -15.58
CA ALA A 42 13.62 -2.21 -16.91
C ALA A 42 12.42 -2.19 -17.89
N TYR A 43 11.21 -2.42 -17.41
CA TYR A 43 10.00 -2.31 -18.22
C TYR A 43 9.64 -0.85 -18.51
N ALA A 44 9.76 0.04 -17.52
CA ALA A 44 9.52 1.47 -17.65
C ALA A 44 10.43 2.13 -18.71
N ASP A 45 11.68 1.68 -18.81
CA ASP A 45 12.62 2.15 -19.83
C ASP A 45 12.16 1.81 -21.25
N LYS A 46 11.45 0.68 -21.44
CA LYS A 46 10.92 0.26 -22.75
C LYS A 46 9.68 1.03 -23.16
N ILE A 47 8.74 1.24 -22.26
CA ILE A 47 7.45 1.88 -22.57
C ILE A 47 7.49 3.40 -22.43
N GLY A 48 8.52 3.93 -21.79
CA GLY A 48 8.73 5.34 -21.56
C GLY A 48 8.04 5.88 -20.30
N PHE A 49 8.54 7.01 -19.84
CA PHE A 49 8.18 7.63 -18.57
C PHE A 49 6.69 7.91 -18.41
N ARG A 50 6.06 8.54 -19.42
CA ARG A 50 4.65 8.94 -19.36
C ARG A 50 3.71 7.75 -19.23
N GLN A 51 3.93 6.70 -20.01
CA GLN A 51 3.09 5.50 -19.96
C GLN A 51 3.28 4.75 -18.65
N SER A 52 4.51 4.65 -18.18
CA SER A 52 4.81 4.04 -16.89
C SER A 52 4.12 4.76 -15.71
N MET A 53 4.07 6.09 -15.73
CA MET A 53 3.33 6.88 -14.74
C MET A 53 1.83 6.59 -14.76
N ILE A 54 1.22 6.56 -15.95
CA ILE A 54 -0.21 6.25 -16.10
C ILE A 54 -0.51 4.87 -15.55
N ILE A 55 0.29 3.87 -15.91
CA ILE A 55 0.14 2.49 -15.41
C ILE A 55 0.27 2.47 -13.89
N ALA A 56 1.30 3.10 -13.34
CA ALA A 56 1.53 3.14 -11.90
C ALA A 56 0.35 3.74 -11.12
N PHE A 57 -0.13 4.91 -11.54
CA PHE A 57 -1.26 5.56 -10.89
C PHE A 57 -2.56 4.80 -11.07
N SER A 58 -2.80 4.21 -12.24
CA SER A 58 -3.99 3.37 -12.48
C SER A 58 -4.00 2.15 -11.57
N LEU A 59 -2.87 1.43 -11.48
CA LEU A 59 -2.75 0.26 -10.60
C LEU A 59 -2.92 0.65 -9.12
N LEU A 60 -2.30 1.75 -8.69
CA LEU A 60 -2.46 2.22 -7.31
C LEU A 60 -3.91 2.62 -7.02
N SER A 61 -4.56 3.34 -7.93
CA SER A 61 -5.98 3.73 -7.76
C SER A 61 -6.88 2.50 -7.64
N ILE A 62 -6.71 1.52 -8.51
CA ILE A 62 -7.48 0.26 -8.47
C ILE A 62 -7.18 -0.50 -7.17
N GLY A 63 -5.92 -0.59 -6.78
CA GLY A 63 -5.50 -1.29 -5.58
C GLY A 63 -6.02 -0.63 -4.30
N TYR A 64 -5.94 0.70 -4.18
CA TYR A 64 -6.49 1.40 -3.01
C TYR A 64 -8.03 1.38 -2.97
N LEU A 65 -8.70 1.51 -4.10
CA LEU A 65 -10.16 1.31 -4.17
C LEU A 65 -10.54 -0.10 -3.75
N GLY A 66 -9.81 -1.11 -4.24
CA GLY A 66 -10.03 -2.50 -3.84
C GLY A 66 -9.83 -2.70 -2.34
N LEU A 67 -8.76 -2.13 -1.77
CA LEU A 67 -8.48 -2.22 -0.34
C LEU A 67 -9.58 -1.58 0.52
N GLY A 68 -10.05 -0.38 0.13
CA GLY A 68 -11.10 0.35 0.85
C GLY A 68 -12.49 -0.28 0.71
N THR A 69 -12.81 -0.90 -0.44
CA THR A 69 -14.13 -1.49 -0.69
C THR A 69 -14.24 -2.96 -0.27
N LEU A 70 -13.11 -3.66 -0.08
CA LEU A 70 -13.10 -5.08 0.25
C LEU A 70 -13.95 -5.44 1.49
N PRO A 71 -13.84 -4.74 2.65
CA PRO A 71 -14.65 -5.04 3.83
C PRO A 71 -16.15 -4.93 3.54
N THR A 72 -16.56 -3.85 2.86
CA THR A 72 -17.96 -3.61 2.49
C THR A 72 -18.49 -4.68 1.53
N LEU A 73 -17.67 -5.13 0.60
CA LEU A 73 -18.02 -6.21 -0.32
C LEU A 73 -18.18 -7.54 0.43
N LEU A 74 -17.30 -7.85 1.35
CA LEU A 74 -17.38 -9.07 2.17
C LEU A 74 -18.62 -9.07 3.07
N GLU A 75 -18.97 -7.91 3.64
CA GLU A 75 -20.17 -7.73 4.46
C GLU A 75 -21.44 -7.85 3.61
N SER A 76 -21.50 -7.19 2.46
CA SER A 76 -22.65 -7.26 1.54
C SER A 76 -22.88 -8.67 0.99
N ALA A 77 -21.81 -9.45 0.84
CA ALA A 77 -21.88 -10.85 0.44
C ALA A 77 -22.30 -11.79 1.59
N GLY A 78 -22.49 -11.28 2.82
CA GLY A 78 -22.85 -12.07 3.99
C GLY A 78 -21.73 -12.99 4.49
N LEU A 79 -20.49 -12.76 4.05
CA LEU A 79 -19.32 -13.57 4.41
C LEU A 79 -18.68 -13.14 5.73
N VAL A 80 -18.97 -11.90 6.15
CA VAL A 80 -18.42 -11.26 7.35
C VAL A 80 -19.50 -10.40 7.98
N THR A 81 -19.52 -10.33 9.31
CA THR A 81 -20.37 -9.40 10.06
C THR A 81 -19.46 -8.53 10.93
N TYR A 82 -19.46 -7.23 10.69
CA TYR A 82 -18.75 -6.27 11.55
C TYR A 82 -19.70 -5.82 12.65
N GLY A 83 -19.36 -6.10 13.92
CA GLY A 83 -20.11 -5.60 15.08
C GLY A 83 -19.79 -4.13 15.38
N GLU A 84 -20.46 -3.57 16.42
CA GLU A 84 -20.24 -2.17 16.87
C GLU A 84 -18.79 -1.89 17.31
N VAL A 85 -18.05 -2.91 17.70
CA VAL A 85 -16.62 -2.85 17.97
C VAL A 85 -15.94 -3.59 16.83
N THR A 86 -15.08 -2.92 16.09
CA THR A 86 -14.34 -3.34 14.88
C THR A 86 -13.43 -4.55 15.10
N ARG A 87 -13.92 -5.59 15.75
CA ARG A 87 -13.30 -6.91 15.75
C ARG A 87 -14.12 -7.81 14.86
N PHE A 88 -13.43 -8.35 13.90
CA PHE A 88 -13.93 -9.38 13.03
C PHE A 88 -14.63 -10.49 13.85
N SER A 89 -15.95 -10.59 13.78
CA SER A 89 -16.75 -11.70 14.30
C SER A 89 -17.26 -12.60 13.18
N GLY A 90 -16.56 -12.61 12.04
CA GLY A 90 -16.88 -13.48 10.92
C GLY A 90 -16.17 -14.84 11.01
N LEU A 91 -16.52 -15.72 10.09
CA LEU A 91 -15.98 -17.06 9.98
C LEU A 91 -14.45 -17.02 9.79
N PRO A 92 -13.64 -17.48 10.76
CA PRO A 92 -12.19 -17.45 10.65
C PRO A 92 -11.66 -18.30 9.48
N ASP A 93 -12.46 -19.22 8.96
CA ASP A 93 -12.11 -20.14 7.88
C ASP A 93 -12.66 -19.76 6.51
N SER A 94 -13.22 -18.55 6.35
CA SER A 94 -13.69 -18.10 5.03
C SER A 94 -12.52 -17.84 4.08
N ASN A 95 -12.49 -18.58 2.97
CA ASN A 95 -11.51 -18.36 1.89
C ASN A 95 -11.66 -16.96 1.26
N ALA A 96 -12.76 -16.26 1.49
CA ALA A 96 -13.01 -14.92 0.95
C ALA A 96 -11.98 -13.88 1.45
N ARG A 97 -11.43 -14.04 2.66
CA ARG A 97 -10.36 -13.16 3.18
C ARG A 97 -9.11 -13.12 2.28
N TRP A 98 -8.85 -14.21 1.53
CA TRP A 98 -7.71 -14.27 0.62
C TRP A 98 -7.86 -13.38 -0.64
N MET A 99 -9.04 -12.78 -0.85
CA MET A 99 -9.24 -11.77 -1.91
C MET A 99 -8.36 -10.52 -1.71
N ILE A 100 -7.79 -10.32 -0.53
CA ILE A 100 -6.82 -9.27 -0.28
C ILE A 100 -5.51 -9.47 -1.06
N VAL A 101 -5.10 -10.71 -1.31
CA VAL A 101 -3.80 -11.02 -1.94
C VAL A 101 -3.68 -10.46 -3.36
N PRO A 102 -4.64 -10.64 -4.28
CA PRO A 102 -4.58 -10.01 -5.60
C PRO A 102 -4.59 -8.47 -5.50
N ILE A 103 -5.32 -7.88 -4.55
CA ILE A 103 -5.34 -6.43 -4.33
C ILE A 103 -3.96 -5.93 -3.92
N LEU A 104 -3.33 -6.60 -2.94
CA LEU A 104 -1.96 -6.27 -2.51
C LEU A 104 -0.95 -6.47 -3.64
N THR A 105 -1.14 -7.48 -4.49
CA THR A 105 -0.27 -7.69 -5.67
C THR A 105 -0.36 -6.52 -6.64
N ILE A 106 -1.56 -6.02 -6.91
CA ILE A 106 -1.78 -4.83 -7.76
C ILE A 106 -1.09 -3.61 -7.15
N LEU A 107 -1.27 -3.37 -5.84
CA LEU A 107 -0.61 -2.27 -5.12
C LEU A 107 0.92 -2.40 -5.16
N MET A 108 1.43 -3.61 -5.00
CA MET A 108 2.86 -3.90 -5.02
C MET A 108 3.47 -3.60 -6.39
N ILE A 109 2.81 -3.99 -7.47
CA ILE A 109 3.24 -3.68 -8.84
C ILE A 109 3.19 -2.17 -9.08
N GLY A 110 2.07 -1.52 -8.79
CA GLY A 110 1.92 -0.07 -8.96
C GLY A 110 2.96 0.72 -8.16
N GLY A 111 3.17 0.36 -6.90
CA GLY A 111 4.18 0.98 -6.04
C GLY A 111 5.62 0.77 -6.51
N SER A 112 5.92 -0.38 -7.12
CA SER A 112 7.22 -0.66 -7.70
C SER A 112 7.53 0.24 -8.90
N PHE A 113 6.55 0.47 -9.78
CA PHE A 113 6.70 1.41 -10.89
C PHE A 113 6.98 2.83 -10.40
N ILE A 114 6.24 3.33 -9.41
CA ILE A 114 6.46 4.67 -8.84
C ILE A 114 7.89 4.81 -8.30
N LYS A 115 8.36 3.84 -7.52
CA LYS A 115 9.74 3.88 -6.99
C LYS A 115 10.78 3.98 -8.09
N SER A 116 10.66 3.15 -9.13
CA SER A 116 11.60 3.15 -10.27
C SER A 116 11.58 4.46 -11.04
N ILE A 117 10.38 4.95 -11.36
CA ILE A 117 10.19 6.16 -12.15
C ILE A 117 10.74 7.39 -11.41
N ILE A 118 10.45 7.55 -10.12
CA ILE A 118 10.92 8.71 -9.35
C ILE A 118 12.45 8.70 -9.24
N SER A 119 13.05 7.55 -8.95
CA SER A 119 14.51 7.43 -8.87
C SER A 119 15.17 7.74 -10.24
N ALA A 120 14.61 7.24 -11.32
CA ALA A 120 15.08 7.52 -12.68
C ALA A 120 14.92 9.01 -13.05
N SER A 121 13.83 9.65 -12.61
CA SER A 121 13.60 11.09 -12.84
C SER A 121 14.66 11.94 -12.15
N VAL A 122 14.97 11.64 -10.88
CA VAL A 122 16.04 12.36 -10.17
C VAL A 122 17.39 12.22 -10.89
N ALA A 123 17.69 11.00 -11.36
CA ALA A 123 18.93 10.77 -12.12
C ALA A 123 18.97 11.54 -13.45
N LYS A 124 17.84 11.66 -14.14
CA LYS A 124 17.73 12.33 -15.44
C LYS A 124 17.78 13.85 -15.36
N GLU A 125 17.14 14.41 -14.32
CA GLU A 125 17.04 15.87 -14.12
C GLU A 125 18.25 16.45 -13.37
N THR A 126 19.22 15.63 -12.97
CA THR A 126 20.43 16.07 -12.27
C THR A 126 21.68 15.77 -13.09
N THR A 127 22.64 16.72 -13.07
CA THR A 127 23.99 16.51 -13.61
C THR A 127 24.85 15.73 -12.62
N GLU A 128 26.01 15.23 -13.03
CA GLU A 128 26.94 14.53 -12.12
C GLU A 128 27.29 15.36 -10.89
N ALA A 129 27.51 16.67 -11.06
CA ALA A 129 27.84 17.59 -9.97
C ALA A 129 26.68 17.83 -8.99
N THR A 130 25.43 17.74 -9.44
CA THR A 130 24.24 18.03 -8.63
C THR A 130 23.47 16.78 -8.19
N ARG A 131 23.87 15.60 -8.68
CA ARG A 131 23.17 14.32 -8.44
C ARG A 131 23.03 13.98 -6.96
N ALA A 132 24.12 14.12 -6.20
CA ALA A 132 24.10 13.88 -4.76
C ALA A 132 23.10 14.77 -4.03
N ARG A 133 23.04 16.06 -4.39
CA ARG A 133 22.08 17.02 -3.84
C ARG A 133 20.64 16.67 -4.24
N GLY A 134 20.41 16.26 -5.48
CA GLY A 134 19.10 15.82 -5.97
C GLY A 134 18.56 14.64 -5.17
N TYR A 135 19.37 13.60 -4.97
CA TYR A 135 18.98 12.46 -4.14
C TYR A 135 18.79 12.83 -2.67
N SER A 136 19.60 13.73 -2.10
CA SER A 136 19.42 14.19 -0.72
C SER A 136 18.08 14.87 -0.52
N ILE A 137 17.67 15.74 -1.44
CA ILE A 137 16.36 16.39 -1.40
C ILE A 137 15.23 15.34 -1.56
N PHE A 138 15.39 14.42 -2.49
CA PHE A 138 14.42 13.33 -2.70
C PHE A 138 14.20 12.51 -1.41
N TYR A 139 15.28 12.03 -0.78
CA TYR A 139 15.17 11.26 0.46
C TYR A 139 14.63 12.09 1.63
N MET A 140 14.95 13.38 1.69
CA MET A 140 14.37 14.28 2.68
C MET A 140 12.85 14.35 2.51
N MET A 141 12.34 14.53 1.29
CA MET A 141 10.89 14.56 1.02
C MET A 141 10.21 13.22 1.33
N VAL A 142 10.87 12.10 1.03
CA VAL A 142 10.37 10.76 1.40
C VAL A 142 10.23 10.63 2.92
N ASN A 143 11.23 11.10 3.68
CA ASN A 143 11.19 11.04 5.14
C ASN A 143 10.12 11.98 5.74
N ILE A 144 9.97 13.20 5.19
CA ILE A 144 8.89 14.11 5.60
C ILE A 144 7.52 13.46 5.33
N GLY A 145 7.33 12.88 4.14
CA GLY A 145 6.09 12.18 3.81
C GLY A 145 5.82 10.98 4.71
N ALA A 146 6.86 10.21 5.06
CA ALA A 146 6.75 9.08 5.98
C ALA A 146 6.39 9.54 7.40
N PHE A 147 7.02 10.61 7.90
CA PHE A 147 6.72 11.20 9.21
C PHE A 147 5.28 11.71 9.25
N THR A 148 4.89 12.53 8.27
CA THR A 148 3.54 13.09 8.18
C THR A 148 2.48 11.99 8.09
N GLY A 149 2.73 10.96 7.24
CA GLY A 149 1.83 9.84 7.11
C GLY A 149 1.62 9.06 8.43
N LYS A 150 2.68 8.90 9.21
CA LYS A 150 2.58 8.26 10.54
C LYS A 150 1.81 9.12 11.53
N THR A 151 2.13 10.41 11.58
CA THR A 151 1.56 11.34 12.57
C THR A 151 0.07 11.60 12.35
N ILE A 152 -0.41 11.51 11.11
CA ILE A 152 -1.82 11.72 10.77
C ILE A 152 -2.72 10.54 11.16
N ILE A 153 -2.19 9.32 11.28
CA ILE A 153 -2.98 8.13 11.58
C ILE A 153 -3.66 8.24 12.96
N ASP A 154 -2.91 8.63 14.00
CA ASP A 154 -3.44 8.71 15.36
C ASP A 154 -4.56 9.75 15.53
N PRO A 155 -4.44 11.01 15.04
CA PRO A 155 -5.55 11.95 15.05
C PRO A 155 -6.78 11.48 14.28
N LEU A 156 -6.59 10.87 13.10
CA LEU A 156 -7.69 10.32 12.30
C LEU A 156 -8.40 9.19 13.04
N ARG A 157 -7.66 8.31 13.67
CA ARG A 157 -8.21 7.23 14.48
C ARG A 157 -9.06 7.78 15.63
N ASN A 158 -8.60 8.82 16.31
CA ASN A 158 -9.33 9.44 17.42
C ASN A 158 -10.61 10.16 16.96
N LEU A 159 -10.62 10.70 15.73
CA LEU A 159 -11.78 11.41 15.17
C LEU A 159 -12.85 10.46 14.61
N ILE A 160 -12.45 9.36 13.99
CA ILE A 160 -13.35 8.45 13.25
C ILE A 160 -13.70 7.22 14.10
N GLY A 161 -13.01 7.02 15.24
CA GLY A 161 -13.13 5.85 16.09
C GLY A 161 -12.37 4.63 15.55
N GLU A 162 -12.68 3.46 16.10
CA GLU A 162 -12.00 2.22 15.67
C GLU A 162 -12.30 1.81 14.23
N GLN A 163 -13.36 2.32 13.63
CA GLN A 163 -13.66 2.16 12.18
C GLN A 163 -12.69 2.90 11.27
N ALA A 164 -11.83 3.74 11.83
CA ALA A 164 -10.83 4.49 11.07
C ALA A 164 -9.94 3.61 10.18
N TYR A 165 -9.67 2.38 10.59
CA TYR A 165 -8.85 1.45 9.79
C TYR A 165 -9.47 1.06 8.45
N ILE A 166 -10.78 1.18 8.30
CA ILE A 166 -11.49 0.94 7.03
C ILE A 166 -11.32 2.15 6.10
N TYR A 167 -11.24 3.37 6.67
CA TYR A 167 -11.24 4.62 5.92
C TYR A 167 -9.84 5.25 5.72
N ILE A 168 -8.80 4.77 6.42
CA ILE A 168 -7.42 5.30 6.34
C ILE A 168 -6.63 4.73 5.14
N ASN A 169 -7.24 3.92 4.30
CA ASN A 169 -6.60 3.34 3.11
C ASN A 169 -6.59 4.28 1.91
#